data_a0110edd299caa1bc985b7c371f6bb03
#
_entry.id   a0110edd299caa1bc985b7c371f6bb03
#
_cell.length_a   1.000
_cell.length_b   1.000
_cell.length_c   1.000
_cell.angle_alpha   90.00
_cell.angle_beta   90.00
_cell.angle_gamma   90.00
#
_symmetry.space_group_name_H-M   'P 1'
#
loop_
_entity.id
_entity.type
_entity.pdbx_description
1 polymer ?
#
loop_
_entity_poly.entity_id
_entity_poly.type
_entity_poly.pdbx_seq_one_letter_code
_entity_poly.pdbx_strand_id
1 'polypeptide(L)'
;GCYVTPGFVDIHTHYDGQATWSNRMSPSSHHGVTSVVMGNCGVGFAPVRPTDHDLLIELMEGVEDIPGVALNEGLSWDWESFPDYMDYLAKRQFDMDIGAQIPHAALRVYVMGQRGADREPATAEDIAQMRQLTVEAMAAGALGFTSSRTLNHRTSRGEPTPTLQAEVDELLGMASALKTAGRGVMEMISDFEDLDG
;
A
#
# COMPACT_ATOMS: atom_id res chain seq x y z
N GLY A 1 22.56 -32.50 -13.60
CA GLY A 1 22.33 -31.25 -14.32
C GLY A 1 21.38 -30.37 -13.55
N CYS A 2 21.52 -29.05 -13.70
CA CYS A 2 20.60 -28.06 -13.11
C CYS A 2 19.74 -27.43 -14.21
N TYR A 3 18.54 -27.04 -13.88
CA TYR A 3 17.76 -26.16 -14.73
C TYR A 3 18.17 -24.70 -14.46
N VAL A 4 18.29 -23.91 -15.51
CA VAL A 4 18.49 -22.47 -15.42
C VAL A 4 17.17 -21.80 -15.85
N THR A 5 16.58 -21.05 -14.95
CA THR A 5 15.29 -20.37 -15.16
C THR A 5 15.46 -18.87 -14.92
N PRO A 6 14.55 -18.01 -15.44
CA PRO A 6 14.41 -16.64 -14.95
C PRO A 6 14.14 -16.65 -13.44
N GLY A 7 14.47 -15.56 -12.76
CA GLY A 7 14.08 -15.36 -11.35
C GLY A 7 12.55 -15.29 -11.18
N PHE A 8 12.09 -15.56 -9.97
CA PHE A 8 10.66 -15.44 -9.66
C PHE A 8 10.29 -13.99 -9.46
N VAL A 9 9.04 -13.65 -9.83
CA VAL A 9 8.41 -12.38 -9.53
C VAL A 9 7.38 -12.62 -8.42
N ASP A 10 7.60 -12.02 -7.27
CA ASP A 10 6.66 -12.07 -6.15
C ASP A 10 5.78 -10.83 -6.21
N ILE A 11 4.54 -11.03 -6.64
CA ILE A 11 3.60 -9.92 -6.89
C ILE A 11 2.86 -9.45 -5.65
N HIS A 12 3.06 -10.10 -4.49
CA HIS A 12 2.37 -9.76 -3.26
C HIS A 12 3.31 -9.83 -2.07
N THR A 13 3.89 -8.71 -1.69
CA THR A 13 4.80 -8.58 -0.54
C THR A 13 4.50 -7.33 0.27
N HIS A 14 5.01 -7.28 1.51
CA HIS A 14 4.88 -6.15 2.43
C HIS A 14 6.26 -5.60 2.84
N TYR A 15 7.13 -5.42 1.86
CA TYR A 15 8.45 -4.82 2.06
C TYR A 15 8.43 -3.28 2.16
N ASP A 16 7.26 -2.66 2.20
CA ASP A 16 7.07 -1.20 2.19
C ASP A 16 7.92 -0.46 3.23
N GLY A 17 7.98 -1.00 4.45
CA GLY A 17 8.87 -0.47 5.49
C GLY A 17 10.31 -0.91 5.28
N GLN A 18 10.53 -2.23 5.11
CA GLN A 18 11.88 -2.79 5.01
C GLN A 18 12.70 -2.15 3.88
N ALA A 19 12.08 -1.84 2.74
CA ALA A 19 12.73 -1.17 1.62
C ALA A 19 13.28 0.22 1.99
N THR A 20 12.84 0.83 3.08
CA THR A 20 13.35 2.14 3.51
C THR A 20 14.62 2.06 4.33
N TRP A 21 14.91 0.93 5.00
CA TRP A 21 16.13 0.77 5.83
C TRP A 21 17.06 -0.36 5.37
N SER A 22 16.57 -1.34 4.60
CA SER A 22 17.38 -2.44 4.08
C SER A 22 17.53 -2.38 2.57
N ASN A 23 18.70 -2.76 2.09
CA ASN A 23 18.94 -2.96 0.66
C ASN A 23 18.73 -4.42 0.24
N ARG A 24 18.44 -5.30 1.19
CA ARG A 24 18.18 -6.72 0.95
C ARG A 24 16.73 -7.05 1.26
N MET A 25 16.04 -7.59 0.28
CA MET A 25 14.64 -8.04 0.42
C MET A 25 14.61 -9.50 0.86
N SER A 26 15.23 -9.77 2.02
CA SER A 26 15.16 -11.08 2.66
C SER A 26 13.81 -11.24 3.38
N PRO A 27 13.21 -12.45 3.36
CA PRO A 27 13.79 -13.70 2.87
C PRO A 27 13.58 -13.97 1.38
N SER A 28 12.79 -13.18 0.63
CA SER A 28 12.46 -13.47 -0.76
C SER A 28 13.68 -13.64 -1.66
N SER A 29 14.73 -12.81 -1.47
CA SER A 29 15.99 -12.92 -2.23
C SER A 29 16.70 -14.25 -2.05
N HIS A 30 16.52 -14.92 -0.91
CA HIS A 30 17.13 -16.23 -0.63
C HIS A 30 16.40 -17.40 -1.33
N HIS A 31 15.22 -17.14 -1.89
CA HIS A 31 14.37 -18.14 -2.53
C HIS A 31 14.29 -17.99 -4.05
N GLY A 32 15.22 -17.21 -4.64
CA GLY A 32 15.29 -17.02 -6.09
C GLY A 32 14.32 -15.99 -6.64
N VAL A 33 13.69 -15.18 -5.78
CA VAL A 33 12.93 -14.01 -6.19
C VAL A 33 13.89 -12.92 -6.66
N THR A 34 13.58 -12.31 -7.79
CA THR A 34 14.38 -11.23 -8.41
C THR A 34 13.58 -9.94 -8.60
N SER A 35 12.28 -10.00 -8.40
CA SER A 35 11.41 -8.80 -8.44
C SER A 35 10.29 -8.97 -7.43
N VAL A 36 9.99 -7.91 -6.68
CA VAL A 36 8.88 -7.88 -5.71
C VAL A 36 7.95 -6.71 -6.00
N VAL A 37 6.67 -6.89 -5.67
CA VAL A 37 5.67 -5.84 -5.66
C VAL A 37 5.16 -5.65 -4.25
N MET A 38 5.16 -4.41 -3.75
CA MET A 38 4.71 -4.02 -2.42
C MET A 38 3.59 -2.98 -2.49
N GLY A 39 3.05 -2.58 -1.35
CA GLY A 39 1.86 -1.73 -1.26
C GLY A 39 0.57 -2.53 -1.38
N ASN A 40 0.61 -3.82 -1.06
CA ASN A 40 -0.52 -4.75 -1.18
C ASN A 40 -1.52 -4.59 -0.04
N CYS A 41 -2.65 -5.28 -0.10
CA CYS A 41 -3.70 -5.29 0.92
C CYS A 41 -4.23 -3.90 1.30
N GLY A 42 -3.95 -2.87 0.52
CA GLY A 42 -4.31 -1.49 0.82
C GLY A 42 -3.53 -0.87 1.98
N VAL A 43 -2.46 -1.50 2.47
CA VAL A 43 -1.58 -0.99 3.54
C VAL A 43 -0.21 -0.60 3.01
N GLY A 44 0.42 0.39 3.63
CA GLY A 44 1.72 0.91 3.24
C GLY A 44 1.99 2.26 3.89
N PHE A 45 3.11 2.91 3.53
CA PHE A 45 3.61 4.10 4.22
C PHE A 45 3.62 5.38 3.35
N ALA A 46 2.92 5.37 2.21
CA ALA A 46 2.78 6.55 1.35
C ALA A 46 1.45 6.54 0.57
N PRO A 47 0.76 7.69 0.45
CA PRO A 47 1.13 8.99 1.04
C PRO A 47 0.89 9.02 2.56
N VAL A 48 1.56 9.93 3.27
CA VAL A 48 1.43 10.05 4.73
C VAL A 48 1.71 11.48 5.19
N ARG A 49 0.91 12.00 6.12
CA ARG A 49 1.21 13.26 6.81
C ARG A 49 2.02 12.99 8.06
N PRO A 50 2.85 13.94 8.53
CA PRO A 50 3.62 13.75 9.76
C PRO A 50 2.79 13.41 11.01
N THR A 51 1.51 13.78 11.01
CA THR A 51 0.58 13.48 12.11
C THR A 51 0.03 12.06 12.10
N ASP A 52 0.22 11.31 10.99
CA ASP A 52 -0.47 10.04 10.75
C ASP A 52 0.48 8.84 10.77
N HIS A 53 1.77 9.05 11.09
CA HIS A 53 2.80 8.02 11.13
C HIS A 53 2.40 6.84 12.02
N ASP A 54 1.99 7.13 13.26
CA ASP A 54 1.63 6.10 14.26
C ASP A 54 0.47 5.24 13.78
N LEU A 55 -0.52 5.85 13.11
CA LEU A 55 -1.67 5.12 12.58
C LEU A 55 -1.28 4.13 11.48
N LEU A 56 -0.40 4.53 10.57
CA LEU A 56 0.08 3.62 9.51
C LEU A 56 0.95 2.50 10.08
N ILE A 57 1.75 2.78 11.11
CA ILE A 57 2.51 1.75 11.84
C ILE A 57 1.56 0.75 12.50
N GLU A 58 0.55 1.20 13.24
CA GLU A 58 -0.43 0.34 13.90
C GLU A 58 -1.20 -0.52 12.89
N LEU A 59 -1.50 0.03 11.72
CA LEU A 59 -2.18 -0.68 10.65
C LEU A 59 -1.29 -1.78 10.07
N MET A 60 -0.04 -1.47 9.74
CA MET A 60 0.91 -2.45 9.22
C MET A 60 1.22 -3.55 10.24
N GLU A 61 1.43 -3.17 11.51
CA GLU A 61 1.64 -4.14 12.60
C GLU A 61 0.46 -5.10 12.74
N GLY A 62 -0.76 -4.61 12.67
CA GLY A 62 -1.94 -5.43 12.88
C GLY A 62 -2.32 -6.29 11.66
N VAL A 63 -2.00 -5.86 10.44
CA VAL A 63 -2.32 -6.59 9.21
C VAL A 63 -1.24 -7.63 8.89
N GLU A 64 0.04 -7.32 9.13
CA GLU A 64 1.19 -8.10 8.66
C GLU A 64 2.08 -8.65 9.77
N ASP A 65 1.68 -8.49 11.04
CA ASP A 65 2.45 -8.95 12.20
C ASP A 65 3.90 -8.41 12.24
N ILE A 66 4.18 -7.26 11.59
CA ILE A 66 5.49 -6.62 11.65
C ILE A 66 5.55 -5.78 12.93
N PRO A 67 6.50 -6.06 13.86
CA PRO A 67 6.54 -5.34 15.13
C PRO A 67 6.61 -3.81 14.96
N GLY A 68 5.67 -3.09 15.56
CA GLY A 68 5.60 -1.62 15.46
C GLY A 68 6.88 -0.92 15.92
N VAL A 69 7.62 -1.50 16.89
CA VAL A 69 8.91 -1.00 17.32
C VAL A 69 9.95 -1.04 16.20
N ALA A 70 9.95 -2.08 15.37
CA ALA A 70 10.86 -2.19 14.24
C ALA A 70 10.52 -1.16 13.14
N LEU A 71 9.22 -0.93 12.92
CA LEU A 71 8.75 0.09 12.00
C LEU A 71 9.12 1.50 12.48
N ASN A 72 8.91 1.81 13.77
CA ASN A 72 9.26 3.10 14.37
C ASN A 72 10.76 3.42 14.27
N GLU A 73 11.63 2.44 14.48
CA GLU A 73 13.08 2.61 14.39
C GLU A 73 13.57 2.67 12.94
N GLY A 74 12.91 1.94 12.03
CA GLY A 74 13.36 1.75 10.66
C GLY A 74 12.90 2.84 9.67
N LEU A 75 11.70 3.39 9.87
CA LEU A 75 11.12 4.36 8.94
C LEU A 75 11.71 5.75 9.14
N SER A 76 12.35 6.29 8.11
CA SER A 76 12.95 7.64 8.15
C SER A 76 11.95 8.76 7.89
N TRP A 77 10.84 8.45 7.24
CA TRP A 77 9.79 9.40 6.86
C TRP A 77 10.29 10.58 6.01
N ASP A 78 11.27 10.33 5.13
CA ASP A 78 11.83 11.34 4.21
C ASP A 78 10.92 11.60 2.99
N TRP A 79 9.62 11.35 3.12
CA TRP A 79 8.59 11.55 2.11
C TRP A 79 7.27 11.96 2.76
N GLU A 80 6.39 12.56 1.98
CA GLU A 80 4.99 12.81 2.32
C GLU A 80 4.06 12.25 1.24
N SER A 81 4.30 12.59 -0.02
CA SER A 81 3.52 12.07 -1.14
C SER A 81 4.00 10.70 -1.60
N PHE A 82 3.16 10.00 -2.38
CA PHE A 82 3.58 8.75 -3.02
C PHE A 82 4.70 8.96 -4.05
N PRO A 83 4.70 10.01 -4.90
CA PRO A 83 5.85 10.35 -5.73
C PRO A 83 7.15 10.54 -4.95
N ASP A 84 7.13 11.24 -3.80
CA ASP A 84 8.32 11.41 -2.95
C ASP A 84 8.85 10.06 -2.45
N TYR A 85 7.95 9.15 -2.07
CA TYR A 85 8.32 7.79 -1.66
C TYR A 85 8.98 7.01 -2.80
N MET A 86 8.45 7.10 -4.02
CA MET A 86 9.08 6.49 -5.19
C MET A 86 10.46 7.08 -5.48
N ASP A 87 10.61 8.39 -5.36
CA ASP A 87 11.90 9.09 -5.50
C ASP A 87 12.89 8.72 -4.39
N TYR A 88 12.39 8.49 -3.17
CA TYR A 88 13.21 7.98 -2.07
C TYR A 88 13.74 6.58 -2.38
N LEU A 89 12.88 5.66 -2.81
CA LEU A 89 13.26 4.30 -3.19
C LEU A 89 14.23 4.28 -4.38
N ALA A 90 14.03 5.15 -5.37
CA ALA A 90 14.88 5.23 -6.56
C ALA A 90 16.35 5.63 -6.27
N LYS A 91 16.59 6.27 -5.13
CA LYS A 91 17.96 6.62 -4.67
C LYS A 91 18.69 5.45 -4.02
N ARG A 92 18.02 4.36 -3.74
CA ARG A 92 18.56 3.17 -3.06
C ARG A 92 19.03 2.11 -4.06
N GLN A 93 19.86 1.21 -3.60
CA GLN A 93 20.32 0.06 -4.39
C GLN A 93 19.84 -1.22 -3.71
N PHE A 94 19.02 -1.97 -4.40
CA PHE A 94 18.46 -3.21 -3.88
C PHE A 94 19.10 -4.43 -4.54
N ASP A 95 18.99 -5.58 -3.87
CA ASP A 95 19.44 -6.88 -4.40
C ASP A 95 18.44 -7.50 -5.40
N MET A 96 17.30 -6.83 -5.66
CA MET A 96 16.28 -7.19 -6.64
C MET A 96 15.52 -5.98 -7.13
N ASP A 97 14.71 -6.14 -8.17
CA ASP A 97 13.81 -5.10 -8.64
C ASP A 97 12.62 -4.91 -7.68
N ILE A 98 12.23 -3.67 -7.43
CA ILE A 98 11.10 -3.31 -6.57
C ILE A 98 10.07 -2.53 -7.36
N GLY A 99 8.81 -2.99 -7.32
CA GLY A 99 7.64 -2.24 -7.74
C GLY A 99 6.74 -1.92 -6.56
N ALA A 100 6.01 -0.81 -6.63
CA ALA A 100 5.07 -0.42 -5.59
C ALA A 100 3.70 -0.09 -6.16
N GLN A 101 2.66 -0.37 -5.39
CA GLN A 101 1.28 0.02 -5.64
C GLN A 101 0.86 1.08 -4.62
N ILE A 102 -0.08 1.97 -4.98
CA ILE A 102 -0.60 2.95 -4.02
C ILE A 102 -1.61 2.28 -3.09
N PRO A 103 -1.39 2.32 -1.76
CA PRO A 103 -2.26 1.64 -0.79
C PRO A 103 -3.45 2.52 -0.39
N HIS A 104 -4.66 1.97 -0.47
CA HIS A 104 -5.92 2.69 -0.24
C HIS A 104 -6.06 3.24 1.18
N ALA A 105 -5.67 2.47 2.21
CA ALA A 105 -5.82 2.94 3.58
C ALA A 105 -4.95 4.18 3.86
N ALA A 106 -3.70 4.18 3.40
CA ALA A 106 -2.82 5.35 3.52
C ALA A 106 -3.37 6.55 2.74
N LEU A 107 -3.83 6.33 1.50
CA LEU A 107 -4.44 7.36 0.68
C LEU A 107 -5.68 7.96 1.33
N ARG A 108 -6.55 7.11 1.88
CA ARG A 108 -7.79 7.51 2.53
C ARG A 108 -7.54 8.34 3.79
N VAL A 109 -6.58 7.91 4.63
CA VAL A 109 -6.16 8.66 5.82
C VAL A 109 -5.52 9.99 5.42
N TYR A 110 -4.68 10.00 4.39
CA TYR A 110 -4.04 11.22 3.91
C TYR A 110 -5.04 12.28 3.46
N VAL A 111 -6.11 11.90 2.77
CA VAL A 111 -7.14 12.83 2.26
C VAL A 111 -8.14 13.21 3.34
N MET A 112 -8.65 12.24 4.09
CA MET A 112 -9.78 12.41 5.00
C MET A 112 -9.37 12.60 6.47
N GLY A 113 -8.09 12.32 6.81
CA GLY A 113 -7.60 12.38 8.19
C GLY A 113 -8.34 11.39 9.08
N GLN A 114 -8.72 11.83 10.29
CA GLN A 114 -9.45 11.02 11.27
C GLN A 114 -10.75 10.43 10.72
N ARG A 115 -11.47 11.16 9.87
CA ARG A 115 -12.68 10.66 9.21
C ARG A 115 -12.39 9.38 8.42
N GLY A 116 -11.26 9.35 7.70
CA GLY A 116 -10.82 8.16 6.95
C GLY A 116 -10.47 6.99 7.86
N ALA A 117 -9.76 7.26 8.96
CA ALA A 117 -9.44 6.26 9.99
C ALA A 117 -10.70 5.69 10.64
N ASP A 118 -11.69 6.53 10.90
CA ASP A 118 -12.98 6.16 11.51
C ASP A 118 -13.96 5.51 10.51
N ARG A 119 -13.52 5.32 9.27
CA ARG A 119 -14.32 4.66 8.21
C ARG A 119 -15.57 5.43 7.78
N GLU A 120 -15.60 6.76 7.99
CA GLU A 120 -16.69 7.57 7.49
C GLU A 120 -16.78 7.49 5.96
N PRO A 121 -17.99 7.61 5.38
CA PRO A 121 -18.13 7.68 3.92
C PRO A 121 -17.32 8.85 3.33
N ALA A 122 -16.64 8.57 2.20
CA ALA A 122 -15.95 9.61 1.45
C ALA A 122 -16.95 10.51 0.73
N THR A 123 -16.71 11.81 0.78
CA THR A 123 -17.48 12.76 -0.04
C THR A 123 -17.02 12.73 -1.49
N ALA A 124 -17.78 13.34 -2.39
CA ALA A 124 -17.38 13.46 -3.79
C ALA A 124 -16.03 14.21 -3.96
N GLU A 125 -15.75 15.17 -3.09
CA GLU A 125 -14.50 15.91 -3.05
C GLU A 125 -13.35 15.05 -2.56
N ASP A 126 -13.56 14.23 -1.51
CA ASP A 126 -12.58 13.27 -1.03
C ASP A 126 -12.20 12.27 -2.14
N ILE A 127 -13.20 11.71 -2.82
CA ILE A 127 -13.01 10.78 -3.95
C ILE A 127 -12.24 11.44 -5.09
N ALA A 128 -12.59 12.68 -5.43
CA ALA A 128 -11.90 13.42 -6.48
C ALA A 128 -10.41 13.66 -6.12
N GLN A 129 -10.13 13.98 -4.86
CA GLN A 129 -8.76 14.18 -4.38
C GLN A 129 -7.97 12.87 -4.36
N MET A 130 -8.54 11.78 -3.81
CA MET A 130 -7.92 10.46 -3.83
C MET A 130 -7.62 10.00 -5.26
N ARG A 131 -8.58 10.20 -6.17
CA ARG A 131 -8.39 9.91 -7.60
C ARG A 131 -7.23 10.68 -8.20
N GLN A 132 -7.11 11.98 -7.91
CA GLN A 132 -6.01 12.82 -8.42
C GLN A 132 -4.66 12.31 -7.92
N LEU A 133 -4.53 12.04 -6.63
CA LEU A 133 -3.31 11.50 -6.03
C LEU A 133 -2.95 10.12 -6.61
N THR A 134 -3.95 9.30 -6.94
CA THR A 134 -3.72 8.02 -7.63
C THR A 134 -3.19 8.24 -9.06
N VAL A 135 -3.68 9.25 -9.80
CA VAL A 135 -3.11 9.61 -11.11
C VAL A 135 -1.65 10.03 -10.98
N GLU A 136 -1.33 10.84 -9.98
CA GLU A 136 0.03 11.28 -9.70
C GLU A 136 0.95 10.11 -9.32
N ALA A 137 0.47 9.19 -8.49
CA ALA A 137 1.19 7.96 -8.16
C ALA A 137 1.48 7.11 -9.40
N MET A 138 0.48 6.95 -10.28
CA MET A 138 0.65 6.23 -11.54
C MET A 138 1.66 6.92 -12.46
N ALA A 139 1.69 8.25 -12.50
CA ALA A 139 2.68 9.01 -13.25
C ALA A 139 4.10 8.85 -12.68
N ALA A 140 4.23 8.74 -11.35
CA ALA A 140 5.49 8.49 -10.65
C ALA A 140 6.00 7.04 -10.78
N GLY A 141 5.21 6.14 -11.36
CA GLY A 141 5.64 4.75 -11.59
C GLY A 141 4.93 3.68 -10.79
N ALA A 142 3.89 4.03 -10.03
CA ALA A 142 3.07 3.01 -9.37
C ALA A 142 2.58 1.94 -10.37
N LEU A 143 2.58 0.69 -9.93
CA LEU A 143 2.10 -0.44 -10.75
C LEU A 143 0.58 -0.58 -10.70
N GLY A 144 -0.06 0.01 -9.70
CA GLY A 144 -1.49 -0.07 -9.53
C GLY A 144 -1.97 0.54 -8.21
N PHE A 145 -3.17 0.14 -7.84
CA PHE A 145 -3.89 0.55 -6.65
C PHE A 145 -4.38 -0.69 -5.89
N THR A 146 -4.21 -0.68 -4.56
CA THR A 146 -4.63 -1.82 -3.74
C THR A 146 -5.60 -1.42 -2.65
N SER A 147 -6.50 -2.33 -2.28
CA SER A 147 -7.48 -2.12 -1.23
C SER A 147 -7.73 -3.40 -0.42
N SER A 148 -8.36 -3.24 0.73
CA SER A 148 -8.77 -4.35 1.59
C SER A 148 -10.21 -4.15 2.07
N ARG A 149 -11.04 -5.20 1.91
CA ARG A 149 -12.41 -5.27 2.40
C ARG A 149 -12.63 -6.62 3.11
N THR A 150 -11.73 -6.96 4.04
CA THR A 150 -11.84 -8.16 4.87
C THR A 150 -11.94 -7.82 6.34
N LEU A 151 -12.70 -8.58 7.08
CA LEU A 151 -12.82 -8.49 8.55
C LEU A 151 -11.57 -8.99 9.28
N ASN A 152 -10.69 -9.70 8.57
CA ASN A 152 -9.45 -10.23 9.12
C ASN A 152 -8.37 -9.16 9.27
N HIS A 153 -8.37 -8.13 8.42
CA HIS A 153 -7.40 -7.05 8.50
C HIS A 153 -7.81 -6.01 9.55
N ARG A 154 -6.97 -5.86 10.57
CA ARG A 154 -7.20 -4.95 11.69
C ARG A 154 -5.89 -4.26 12.07
N THR A 155 -6.00 -3.11 12.71
CA THR A 155 -4.85 -2.48 13.38
C THR A 155 -4.38 -3.33 14.56
N SER A 156 -3.19 -3.06 15.08
CA SER A 156 -2.69 -3.70 16.32
C SER A 156 -3.59 -3.48 17.55
N ARG A 157 -4.49 -2.49 17.49
CA ARG A 157 -5.53 -2.27 18.52
C ARG A 157 -6.82 -3.03 18.27
N GLY A 158 -6.90 -3.81 17.17
CA GLY A 158 -8.09 -4.58 16.81
C GLY A 158 -9.15 -3.80 16.02
N GLU A 159 -8.90 -2.53 15.69
CA GLU A 159 -9.80 -1.73 14.85
C GLU A 159 -9.77 -2.21 13.39
N PRO A 160 -10.91 -2.30 12.70
CA PRO A 160 -10.92 -2.62 11.27
C PRO A 160 -10.14 -1.58 10.45
N THR A 161 -9.63 -2.04 9.29
CA THR A 161 -8.91 -1.14 8.37
C THR A 161 -9.78 0.06 7.92
N PRO A 162 -9.18 1.20 7.62
CA PRO A 162 -9.89 2.38 7.11
C PRO A 162 -10.75 2.10 5.86
N THR A 163 -10.40 1.07 5.10
CA THR A 163 -11.03 0.75 3.81
C THR A 163 -12.17 -0.26 3.89
N LEU A 164 -12.41 -0.86 5.06
CA LEU A 164 -13.41 -1.93 5.20
C LEU A 164 -14.79 -1.53 4.68
N GLN A 165 -15.20 -0.29 4.94
CA GLN A 165 -16.51 0.26 4.57
C GLN A 165 -16.43 1.22 3.35
N ALA A 166 -15.31 1.24 2.61
CA ALA A 166 -15.21 2.05 1.41
C ALA A 166 -16.31 1.68 0.41
N GLU A 167 -17.04 2.68 -0.04
CA GLU A 167 -18.17 2.50 -0.93
C GLU A 167 -17.71 2.22 -2.38
N VAL A 168 -18.64 1.71 -3.19
CA VAL A 168 -18.37 1.35 -4.59
C VAL A 168 -17.90 2.57 -5.39
N ASP A 169 -18.50 3.73 -5.17
CA ASP A 169 -18.15 4.97 -5.89
C ASP A 169 -16.69 5.40 -5.60
N GLU A 170 -16.20 5.20 -4.37
CA GLU A 170 -14.83 5.45 -4.00
C GLU A 170 -13.88 4.51 -4.77
N LEU A 171 -14.17 3.21 -4.80
CA LEU A 171 -13.37 2.24 -5.54
C LEU A 171 -13.39 2.50 -7.06
N LEU A 172 -14.54 2.87 -7.61
CA LEU A 172 -14.67 3.26 -9.02
C LEU A 172 -13.90 4.55 -9.33
N GLY A 173 -13.84 5.49 -8.39
CA GLY A 173 -13.00 6.69 -8.48
C GLY A 173 -11.53 6.31 -8.71
N MET A 174 -11.00 5.39 -7.89
CA MET A 174 -9.61 4.90 -8.00
C MET A 174 -9.40 4.12 -9.31
N ALA A 175 -10.31 3.21 -9.66
CA ALA A 175 -10.24 2.48 -10.93
C ALA A 175 -10.23 3.44 -12.15
N SER A 176 -10.95 4.56 -12.06
CA SER A 176 -10.95 5.59 -13.12
C SER A 176 -9.60 6.29 -13.26
N ALA A 177 -8.81 6.39 -12.19
CA ALA A 177 -7.44 6.91 -12.24
C ALA A 177 -6.52 5.97 -13.05
N LEU A 178 -6.63 4.66 -12.84
CA LEU A 178 -5.89 3.66 -13.64
C LEU A 178 -6.26 3.74 -15.11
N LYS A 179 -7.55 3.91 -15.41
CA LYS A 179 -8.01 4.14 -16.79
C LYS A 179 -7.40 5.41 -17.40
N THR A 180 -7.29 6.49 -16.62
CA THR A 180 -6.67 7.74 -17.08
C THR A 180 -5.18 7.53 -17.36
N ALA A 181 -4.48 6.74 -16.55
CA ALA A 181 -3.07 6.40 -16.74
C ALA A 181 -2.85 5.44 -17.94
N GLY A 182 -3.91 4.77 -18.42
CA GLY A 182 -3.84 3.79 -19.50
C GLY A 182 -3.12 2.49 -19.15
N ARG A 183 -2.84 2.27 -17.84
CA ARG A 183 -2.12 1.12 -17.29
C ARG A 183 -2.43 0.94 -15.82
N GLY A 184 -2.01 -0.18 -15.26
CA GLY A 184 -2.07 -0.49 -13.84
C GLY A 184 -3.04 -1.62 -13.53
N VAL A 185 -2.90 -2.16 -12.34
CA VAL A 185 -3.72 -3.24 -11.78
C VAL A 185 -4.48 -2.71 -10.58
N MET A 186 -5.71 -3.13 -10.39
CA MET A 186 -6.44 -2.98 -9.14
C MET A 186 -6.42 -4.33 -8.43
N GLU A 187 -5.85 -4.36 -7.24
CA GLU A 187 -5.82 -5.54 -6.37
C GLU A 187 -6.72 -5.29 -5.16
N MET A 188 -7.45 -6.31 -4.74
CA MET A 188 -8.29 -6.20 -3.56
C MET A 188 -8.35 -7.54 -2.80
N ILE A 189 -8.16 -7.47 -1.49
CA ILE A 189 -8.51 -8.56 -0.58
C ILE A 189 -9.96 -8.40 -0.14
N SER A 190 -10.72 -9.50 -0.18
CA SER A 190 -12.11 -9.56 0.24
C SER A 190 -12.40 -10.93 0.86
N ASP A 191 -13.36 -10.99 1.75
CA ASP A 191 -13.76 -12.25 2.39
C ASP A 191 -14.49 -13.19 1.43
N PHE A 192 -14.94 -12.72 0.27
CA PHE A 192 -15.69 -13.47 -0.75
C PHE A 192 -16.93 -14.23 -0.21
N GLU A 193 -17.37 -13.88 0.97
CA GLU A 193 -18.63 -14.39 1.51
C GLU A 193 -19.78 -13.57 0.95
N ASP A 194 -20.88 -14.25 0.61
CA ASP A 194 -22.12 -13.58 0.26
C ASP A 194 -22.58 -12.78 1.47
N LEU A 195 -22.48 -11.46 1.38
CA LEU A 195 -22.98 -10.53 2.39
C LEU A 195 -24.53 -10.43 2.34
N ASP A 196 -25.19 -11.40 1.72
CA ASP A 196 -26.63 -11.55 1.70
C ASP A 196 -27.07 -12.20 3.03
N GLY A 197 -27.09 -11.35 4.09
CA GLY A 197 -27.66 -11.66 5.38
C GLY A 197 -28.57 -10.52 5.81
#